data_a7016d373e1b545fc0b29b3a84eebfd2
#
_entry.id   a7016d373e1b545fc0b29b3a84eebfd2
#
_cell.length_a   1.000
_cell.length_b   1.000
_cell.length_c   1.000
_cell.angle_alpha   90.00
_cell.angle_beta   90.00
_cell.angle_gamma   90.00
#
_symmetry.space_group_name_H-M   'P 1'
#
loop_
_entity.id
_entity.type
_entity.pdbx_description
1 polymer ?
#
loop_
_entity_poly.entity_id
_entity_poly.type
_entity_poly.pdbx_seq_one_letter_code
_entity_poly.pdbx_strand_id
1 'polypeptide(L)'
;MKYFLSILAALTCSVGAVKAQLSEGTKVGVATGKGLNTDRSGVFWSSPTESSNVIGDFYIDSLWHEGSVKLNTPMTQFGGMESDSLAGITIRYNVLNDELEVLAKKNDVRVIKSSYIKSFETKNSGTSQRFVSIKSLTPDTGLKGVCEVLSSGKLTLIKHYKPKITKPNYNPGFGTGQKNTIVRLDSDYYVISNSKPEKFNAGKKAVLALMADKEKEVEAYLKENKATLKSDLDLKAVFGFYNKQ
;
A
#
# COMPACT_ATOMS: atom_id res chain seq x y z
N MET A 1 -39.38 -51.64 19.58
CA MET A 1 -38.86 -50.86 18.46
C MET A 1 -38.91 -49.39 18.89
N LYS A 2 -37.74 -48.83 19.24
CA LYS A 2 -37.63 -47.41 19.69
C LYS A 2 -36.64 -46.73 18.72
N TYR A 3 -37.13 -45.79 17.93
CA TYR A 3 -36.31 -45.00 17.01
C TYR A 3 -35.65 -43.88 17.81
N PHE A 4 -34.33 -43.89 17.88
CA PHE A 4 -33.51 -42.76 18.35
C PHE A 4 -33.26 -41.84 17.18
N LEU A 5 -33.81 -40.65 17.25
CA LEU A 5 -33.58 -39.58 16.28
C LEU A 5 -32.42 -38.70 16.79
N SER A 6 -31.23 -38.87 16.21
CA SER A 6 -30.08 -38.06 16.52
C SER A 6 -30.16 -36.73 15.74
N ILE A 7 -30.43 -35.64 16.42
CA ILE A 7 -30.36 -34.29 15.86
C ILE A 7 -28.92 -33.82 15.90
N LEU A 8 -28.27 -33.76 14.73
CA LEU A 8 -26.94 -33.19 14.55
C LEU A 8 -27.10 -31.68 14.35
N ALA A 9 -26.87 -30.91 15.41
CA ALA A 9 -26.85 -29.45 15.34
C ALA A 9 -25.54 -28.98 14.67
N ALA A 10 -25.63 -28.59 13.41
CA ALA A 10 -24.53 -27.94 12.70
C ALA A 10 -24.39 -26.50 13.18
N LEU A 11 -23.38 -26.25 14.00
CA LEU A 11 -23.00 -24.91 14.45
C LEU A 11 -22.25 -24.19 13.32
N THR A 12 -22.98 -23.45 12.50
CA THR A 12 -22.37 -22.57 11.47
C THR A 12 -21.78 -21.34 12.15
N CYS A 13 -20.47 -21.35 12.41
CA CYS A 13 -19.74 -20.13 12.74
C CYS A 13 -19.72 -19.21 11.51
N SER A 14 -20.67 -18.28 11.47
CA SER A 14 -20.59 -17.14 10.54
C SER A 14 -19.47 -16.21 11.01
N VAL A 15 -18.30 -16.28 10.36
CA VAL A 15 -17.25 -15.26 10.48
C VAL A 15 -17.79 -14.00 9.82
N GLY A 16 -18.48 -13.19 10.59
CA GLY A 16 -18.89 -11.86 10.18
C GLY A 16 -17.62 -11.03 9.95
N ALA A 17 -17.31 -10.72 8.68
CA ALA A 17 -16.31 -9.72 8.36
C ALA A 17 -16.78 -8.39 8.97
N VAL A 18 -16.21 -8.01 10.10
CA VAL A 18 -16.45 -6.69 10.72
C VAL A 18 -15.84 -5.68 9.74
N LYS A 19 -16.67 -5.14 8.86
CA LYS A 19 -16.31 -3.95 8.09
C LYS A 19 -16.29 -2.80 9.09
N ALA A 20 -15.09 -2.34 9.43
CA ALA A 20 -14.93 -1.08 10.16
C ALA A 20 -15.43 0.05 9.26
N GLN A 21 -16.73 0.34 9.34
CA GLN A 21 -17.32 1.50 8.69
C GLN A 21 -17.15 2.69 9.64
N LEU A 22 -16.66 3.82 9.09
CA LEU A 22 -16.74 5.09 9.80
C LEU A 22 -18.18 5.36 10.22
N SER A 23 -18.40 5.83 11.46
CA SER A 23 -19.70 6.35 11.86
C SER A 23 -20.11 7.51 10.95
N GLU A 24 -21.38 7.73 10.75
CA GLU A 24 -21.87 8.85 9.94
C GLU A 24 -21.31 10.20 10.43
N GLY A 25 -21.18 10.38 11.74
CA GLY A 25 -20.52 11.56 12.32
C GLY A 25 -19.06 11.69 11.92
N THR A 26 -18.32 10.59 11.83
CA THR A 26 -16.92 10.59 11.39
C THR A 26 -16.81 10.87 9.89
N LYS A 27 -17.71 10.31 9.07
CA LYS A 27 -17.78 10.61 7.63
C LYS A 27 -18.06 12.09 7.38
N VAL A 28 -19.04 12.66 8.09
CA VAL A 28 -19.33 14.09 8.03
C VAL A 28 -18.15 14.91 8.54
N GLY A 29 -17.51 14.49 9.63
CA GLY A 29 -16.33 15.13 10.19
C GLY A 29 -15.16 15.16 9.21
N VAL A 30 -14.88 14.03 8.54
CA VAL A 30 -13.85 13.95 7.48
C VAL A 30 -14.26 14.84 6.29
N ALA A 31 -15.49 14.73 5.80
CA ALA A 31 -15.99 15.51 4.68
C ALA A 31 -16.04 17.02 4.96
N THR A 32 -16.24 17.44 6.20
CA THR A 32 -16.25 18.84 6.61
C THR A 32 -14.90 19.36 7.09
N GLY A 33 -13.90 18.48 7.22
CA GLY A 33 -12.59 18.76 7.82
C GLY A 33 -12.62 18.96 9.33
N LYS A 34 -13.79 18.84 9.96
CA LYS A 34 -13.96 19.01 11.42
C LYS A 34 -13.64 17.73 12.20
N GLY A 35 -13.78 16.56 11.57
CA GLY A 35 -13.47 15.26 12.19
C GLY A 35 -11.95 14.97 12.25
N LEU A 36 -11.17 15.74 11.52
CA LEU A 36 -9.71 15.68 11.50
C LEU A 36 -9.16 16.81 12.36
N ASN A 37 -9.57 16.83 13.64
CA ASN A 37 -9.21 17.92 14.53
C ASN A 37 -7.71 17.86 14.88
N THR A 38 -6.95 18.83 14.39
CA THR A 38 -5.50 18.94 14.60
C THR A 38 -5.14 19.39 16.01
N ASP A 39 -6.10 19.93 16.78
CA ASP A 39 -5.79 20.66 18.02
C ASP A 39 -5.46 19.77 19.22
N ARG A 40 -5.75 18.46 19.17
CA ARG A 40 -5.44 17.52 20.26
C ARG A 40 -4.39 16.46 19.95
N SER A 41 -4.11 16.24 18.68
CA SER A 41 -3.10 15.29 18.23
C SER A 41 -2.22 15.88 17.13
N GLY A 42 -1.82 17.12 17.24
CA GLY A 42 -1.08 17.93 16.25
C GLY A 42 0.09 17.28 15.48
N VAL A 43 0.21 15.97 15.61
CA VAL A 43 1.23 15.13 15.05
C VAL A 43 0.75 14.40 13.78
N PHE A 44 -0.56 14.13 13.65
CA PHE A 44 -1.08 13.27 12.56
C PHE A 44 -1.41 14.03 11.27
N TRP A 45 -1.97 15.22 11.41
CA TRP A 45 -2.47 15.98 10.27
C TRP A 45 -1.64 17.23 10.04
N SER A 46 -1.11 17.37 8.86
CA SER A 46 -0.43 18.59 8.41
C SER A 46 -0.90 18.98 7.02
N SER A 47 -0.54 20.17 6.59
CA SER A 47 -0.65 20.53 5.17
C SER A 47 0.37 19.75 4.35
N PRO A 48 0.07 19.48 3.05
CA PRO A 48 1.05 18.87 2.16
C PRO A 48 2.35 19.64 2.14
N THR A 49 3.47 18.92 2.06
CA THR A 49 4.78 19.56 1.89
C THR A 49 4.84 20.19 0.50
N GLU A 50 5.00 21.52 0.43
CA GLU A 50 5.16 22.21 -0.84
C GLU A 50 6.54 21.93 -1.44
N SER A 51 6.55 21.54 -2.69
CA SER A 51 7.76 21.26 -3.47
C SER A 51 7.88 22.28 -4.60
N SER A 52 8.37 23.49 -4.28
CA SER A 52 8.64 24.51 -5.29
C SER A 52 9.74 24.03 -6.25
N ASN A 53 9.57 24.32 -7.55
CA ASN A 53 10.53 23.95 -8.60
C ASN A 53 10.77 22.43 -8.78
N VAL A 54 9.84 21.61 -8.34
CA VAL A 54 9.85 20.16 -8.58
C VAL A 54 8.83 19.83 -9.65
N ILE A 55 9.26 19.12 -10.69
CA ILE A 55 8.38 18.65 -11.76
C ILE A 55 8.57 17.16 -11.96
N GLY A 56 7.53 16.49 -12.43
CA GLY A 56 7.58 15.08 -12.77
C GLY A 56 6.57 14.24 -12.00
N ASP A 57 6.87 12.94 -11.91
CA ASP A 57 5.97 11.94 -11.41
C ASP A 57 6.49 11.41 -10.06
N PHE A 58 5.76 11.66 -9.00
CA PHE A 58 6.16 11.30 -7.64
C PHE A 58 5.02 10.72 -6.78
N TYR A 59 3.88 10.42 -7.41
CA TYR A 59 2.79 9.67 -6.80
C TYR A 59 2.83 8.21 -7.26
N ILE A 60 2.43 7.26 -6.42
CA ILE A 60 2.22 5.87 -6.87
C ILE A 60 1.12 5.85 -7.94
N ASP A 61 0.05 6.58 -7.70
CA ASP A 61 -0.96 6.98 -8.68
C ASP A 61 -1.33 8.44 -8.39
N SER A 62 -1.33 9.29 -9.41
CA SER A 62 -1.67 10.70 -9.28
C SER A 62 -3.16 10.95 -9.07
N LEU A 63 -4.00 9.96 -9.40
CA LEU A 63 -5.43 10.02 -9.21
C LEU A 63 -5.81 9.81 -7.74
N TRP A 64 -6.95 10.36 -7.38
CA TRP A 64 -7.54 10.16 -6.08
C TRP A 64 -8.39 8.88 -6.07
N HIS A 65 -8.17 8.00 -5.08
CA HIS A 65 -8.89 6.74 -4.94
C HIS A 65 -9.60 6.66 -3.61
N GLU A 66 -10.77 6.01 -3.59
CA GLU A 66 -11.37 5.58 -2.34
C GLU A 66 -10.45 4.55 -1.66
N GLY A 67 -10.32 4.67 -0.35
CA GLY A 67 -9.47 3.75 0.39
C GLY A 67 -9.71 3.76 1.89
N SER A 68 -8.80 3.08 2.56
CA SER A 68 -8.74 3.02 4.02
C SER A 68 -7.30 3.08 4.49
N VAL A 69 -7.08 3.57 5.70
CA VAL A 69 -5.76 3.58 6.34
C VAL A 69 -5.84 2.98 7.74
N LYS A 70 -4.84 2.18 8.10
CA LYS A 70 -4.59 1.70 9.45
C LYS A 70 -3.35 2.37 9.99
N LEU A 71 -3.45 2.93 11.19
CA LEU A 71 -2.38 3.66 11.87
C LEU A 71 -1.63 2.76 12.86
N ASN A 72 -0.43 3.17 13.22
CA ASN A 72 0.37 2.48 14.24
C ASN A 72 -0.18 2.70 15.65
N THR A 73 -0.84 3.83 15.89
CA THR A 73 -1.46 4.20 17.17
C THR A 73 -2.87 4.72 16.93
N PRO A 74 -3.82 4.44 17.85
CA PRO A 74 -5.15 5.00 17.76
C PRO A 74 -5.13 6.53 17.76
N MET A 75 -6.08 7.12 17.07
CA MET A 75 -6.35 8.55 17.08
C MET A 75 -7.74 8.82 17.61
N THR A 76 -7.92 9.91 18.33
CA THR A 76 -9.24 10.34 18.80
C THR A 76 -10.02 10.90 17.62
N GLN A 77 -11.16 10.28 17.32
CA GLN A 77 -12.10 10.73 16.29
C GLN A 77 -13.12 11.73 16.86
N PHE A 78 -13.90 12.31 15.95
CA PHE A 78 -15.04 13.15 16.34
C PHE A 78 -16.00 12.35 17.24
N GLY A 79 -16.36 12.92 18.39
CA GLY A 79 -17.17 12.22 19.40
C GLY A 79 -16.36 11.50 20.48
N GLY A 80 -15.02 11.65 20.49
CA GLY A 80 -14.15 11.13 21.55
C GLY A 80 -13.81 9.65 21.42
N MET A 81 -14.26 8.96 20.38
CA MET A 81 -13.90 7.57 20.15
C MET A 81 -12.48 7.46 19.60
N GLU A 82 -11.73 6.52 20.13
CA GLU A 82 -10.40 6.18 19.59
C GLU A 82 -10.50 5.12 18.50
N SER A 83 -9.77 5.33 17.41
CA SER A 83 -9.66 4.35 16.32
C SER A 83 -8.28 4.43 15.69
N ASP A 84 -7.73 3.27 15.36
CA ASP A 84 -6.50 3.15 14.58
C ASP A 84 -6.77 3.04 13.08
N SER A 85 -8.02 3.19 12.66
CA SER A 85 -8.42 2.96 11.27
C SER A 85 -9.38 4.03 10.77
N LEU A 86 -9.16 4.49 9.53
CA LEU A 86 -10.06 5.32 8.77
C LEU A 86 -10.46 4.58 7.49
N ALA A 87 -11.73 4.56 7.13
CA ALA A 87 -12.22 3.93 5.92
C ALA A 87 -13.18 4.86 5.15
N GLY A 88 -13.34 4.63 3.84
CA GLY A 88 -14.16 5.47 2.98
C GLY A 88 -13.61 6.87 2.80
N ILE A 89 -12.29 7.00 2.87
CA ILE A 89 -11.56 8.26 2.63
C ILE A 89 -11.00 8.27 1.22
N THR A 90 -10.83 9.46 0.65
CA THR A 90 -10.23 9.65 -0.66
C THR A 90 -8.74 9.95 -0.49
N ILE A 91 -7.88 9.11 -1.04
CA ILE A 91 -6.44 9.12 -0.76
C ILE A 91 -5.59 8.98 -2.02
N ARG A 92 -4.34 9.44 -1.92
CA ARG A 92 -3.22 9.10 -2.83
C ARG A 92 -1.91 9.19 -2.05
N TYR A 93 -0.85 8.52 -2.54
CA TYR A 93 0.43 8.48 -1.84
C TYR A 93 1.53 9.21 -2.61
N ASN A 94 2.14 10.19 -1.93
CA ASN A 94 3.27 10.97 -2.42
C ASN A 94 4.59 10.32 -1.97
N VAL A 95 5.28 9.68 -2.92
CA VAL A 95 6.54 8.95 -2.65
C VAL A 95 7.70 9.90 -2.36
N LEU A 96 7.69 11.12 -2.96
CA LEU A 96 8.76 12.10 -2.76
C LEU A 96 8.81 12.59 -1.31
N ASN A 97 7.64 12.91 -0.75
CA ASN A 97 7.51 13.47 0.59
C ASN A 97 7.25 12.38 1.66
N ASP A 98 7.03 11.12 1.23
CA ASP A 98 6.68 9.99 2.08
C ASP A 98 5.39 10.27 2.91
N GLU A 99 4.35 10.73 2.21
CA GLU A 99 3.09 11.20 2.78
C GLU A 99 1.87 10.55 2.10
N LEU A 100 0.89 10.12 2.91
CA LEU A 100 -0.43 9.76 2.44
C LEU A 100 -1.30 11.03 2.47
N GLU A 101 -1.68 11.49 1.29
CA GLU A 101 -2.56 12.63 1.13
C GLU A 101 -4.01 12.16 1.24
N VAL A 102 -4.82 12.91 2.01
CA VAL A 102 -6.25 12.69 2.21
C VAL A 102 -7.00 13.92 1.72
N LEU A 103 -7.91 13.73 0.77
CA LEU A 103 -8.80 14.77 0.29
C LEU A 103 -9.98 14.90 1.25
N ALA A 104 -9.88 15.82 2.22
CA ALA A 104 -10.92 16.04 3.22
C ALA A 104 -12.17 16.73 2.62
N LYS A 105 -11.95 17.69 1.71
CA LYS A 105 -12.98 18.36 0.89
C LYS A 105 -12.31 18.94 -0.36
N LYS A 106 -13.12 19.50 -1.25
CA LYS A 106 -12.59 20.18 -2.42
C LYS A 106 -11.56 21.23 -1.99
N ASN A 107 -10.32 21.09 -2.46
CA ASN A 107 -9.17 21.95 -2.15
C ASN A 107 -8.69 21.91 -0.67
N ASP A 108 -9.13 20.97 0.14
CA ASP A 108 -8.59 20.74 1.49
C ASP A 108 -7.89 19.38 1.51
N VAL A 109 -6.60 19.38 1.24
CA VAL A 109 -5.74 18.20 1.29
C VAL A 109 -4.98 18.21 2.60
N ARG A 110 -5.05 17.07 3.30
CA ARG A 110 -4.33 16.84 4.54
C ARG A 110 -3.43 15.63 4.37
N VAL A 111 -2.37 15.56 5.15
CA VAL A 111 -1.40 14.48 5.02
C VAL A 111 -1.19 13.71 6.33
N ILE A 112 -0.95 12.42 6.18
CA ILE A 112 -0.47 11.54 7.25
C ILE A 112 0.93 11.09 6.82
N LYS A 113 1.92 11.36 7.67
CA LYS A 113 3.30 10.89 7.43
C LYS A 113 3.37 9.37 7.50
N SER A 114 4.18 8.75 6.64
CA SER A 114 4.32 7.29 6.57
C SER A 114 4.70 6.64 7.90
N SER A 115 5.43 7.38 8.76
CA SER A 115 5.81 6.92 10.09
C SER A 115 4.63 6.59 11.01
N TYR A 116 3.45 7.17 10.77
CA TYR A 116 2.22 6.88 11.52
C TYR A 116 1.37 5.79 10.88
N ILE A 117 1.69 5.40 9.65
CA ILE A 117 0.92 4.44 8.87
C ILE A 117 1.43 3.03 9.12
N LYS A 118 0.52 2.12 9.46
CA LYS A 118 0.77 0.68 9.45
C LYS A 118 0.52 0.10 8.06
N SER A 119 -0.63 0.43 7.47
CA SER A 119 -1.01 0.01 6.12
C SER A 119 -2.12 0.92 5.58
N PHE A 120 -2.29 0.94 4.26
CA PHE A 120 -3.47 1.50 3.61
C PHE A 120 -3.86 0.66 2.40
N GLU A 121 -5.10 0.81 1.98
CA GLU A 121 -5.64 0.17 0.79
C GLU A 121 -6.30 1.22 -0.10
N THR A 122 -6.12 1.07 -1.41
CA THR A 122 -6.82 1.87 -2.42
C THR A 122 -7.67 0.96 -3.28
N LYS A 123 -8.80 1.48 -3.74
CA LYS A 123 -9.68 0.80 -4.70
C LYS A 123 -9.60 1.49 -6.04
N ASN A 124 -9.11 0.80 -7.05
CA ASN A 124 -9.06 1.29 -8.42
C ASN A 124 -9.82 0.32 -9.33
N SER A 125 -10.90 0.81 -9.95
CA SER A 125 -11.70 0.04 -10.93
C SER A 125 -12.06 -1.39 -10.48
N GLY A 126 -12.46 -1.53 -9.20
CA GLY A 126 -12.84 -2.82 -8.61
C GLY A 126 -11.67 -3.68 -8.12
N THR A 127 -10.42 -3.26 -8.34
CA THR A 127 -9.23 -3.94 -7.81
C THR A 127 -8.75 -3.22 -6.55
N SER A 128 -8.52 -3.97 -5.47
CA SER A 128 -7.89 -3.44 -4.26
C SER A 128 -6.38 -3.61 -4.34
N GLN A 129 -5.65 -2.52 -4.05
CA GLN A 129 -4.22 -2.52 -3.87
C GLN A 129 -3.91 -2.29 -2.40
N ARG A 130 -3.04 -3.11 -1.82
CA ARG A 130 -2.65 -3.02 -0.42
C ARG A 130 -1.23 -2.56 -0.27
N PHE A 131 -1.05 -1.53 0.52
CA PHE A 131 0.26 -0.95 0.85
C PHE A 131 0.53 -1.11 2.35
N VAL A 132 1.77 -1.41 2.69
CA VAL A 132 2.19 -1.63 4.08
C VAL A 132 3.46 -0.83 4.35
N SER A 133 3.57 -0.25 5.53
CA SER A 133 4.83 0.36 5.97
C SER A 133 5.94 -0.69 6.01
N ILE A 134 7.07 -0.40 5.40
CA ILE A 134 8.22 -1.31 5.36
C ILE A 134 8.67 -1.67 6.78
N LYS A 135 8.65 -0.71 7.70
CA LYS A 135 8.94 -0.96 9.12
C LYS A 135 8.04 -2.01 9.77
N SER A 136 6.78 -2.11 9.32
CA SER A 136 5.83 -3.11 9.83
C SER A 136 6.09 -4.52 9.29
N LEU A 137 6.74 -4.64 8.13
CA LEU A 137 7.08 -5.92 7.52
C LEU A 137 8.49 -6.40 7.92
N THR A 138 9.43 -5.47 7.91
CA THR A 138 10.88 -5.77 8.05
C THR A 138 11.56 -4.60 8.76
N PRO A 139 11.59 -4.59 10.10
CA PRO A 139 12.04 -3.42 10.90
C PRO A 139 13.47 -2.96 10.61
N ASP A 140 14.39 -3.88 10.36
CA ASP A 140 15.84 -3.64 10.31
C ASP A 140 16.42 -3.59 8.88
N THR A 141 15.62 -3.14 7.92
CA THR A 141 16.09 -2.98 6.55
C THR A 141 16.39 -1.51 6.26
N GLY A 142 17.37 -1.20 5.46
CA GLY A 142 17.63 0.17 5.01
C GLY A 142 16.54 0.79 4.13
N LEU A 143 15.46 0.05 3.85
CA LEU A 143 14.31 0.51 3.07
C LEU A 143 13.42 1.43 3.91
N LYS A 144 12.85 2.44 3.28
CA LYS A 144 11.96 3.43 3.92
C LYS A 144 10.64 3.54 3.18
N GLY A 145 9.63 4.11 3.86
CA GLY A 145 8.33 4.39 3.26
C GLY A 145 7.39 3.19 3.26
N VAL A 146 6.62 3.07 2.21
CA VAL A 146 5.63 2.00 2.02
C VAL A 146 5.97 1.14 0.82
N CYS A 147 5.46 -0.08 0.81
CA CYS A 147 5.51 -0.98 -0.32
C CYS A 147 4.13 -1.55 -0.63
N GLU A 148 3.87 -1.81 -1.91
CA GLU A 148 2.70 -2.57 -2.34
C GLU A 148 2.95 -4.06 -2.09
N VAL A 149 1.97 -4.74 -1.50
CA VAL A 149 2.01 -6.19 -1.30
C VAL A 149 1.32 -6.85 -2.49
N LEU A 150 2.11 -7.45 -3.37
CA LEU A 150 1.60 -8.13 -4.55
C LEU A 150 1.07 -9.54 -4.24
N SER A 151 1.76 -10.27 -3.37
CA SER A 151 1.34 -11.59 -2.90
C SER A 151 1.87 -11.83 -1.49
N SER A 152 1.06 -12.49 -0.65
CA SER A 152 1.43 -12.87 0.73
C SER A 152 1.34 -14.37 0.91
N GLY A 153 2.23 -14.95 1.72
CA GLY A 153 2.26 -16.35 2.04
C GLY A 153 3.65 -16.82 2.46
N LYS A 154 4.02 -18.04 2.10
CA LYS A 154 5.37 -18.61 2.33
C LYS A 154 6.47 -17.70 1.75
N LEU A 155 6.21 -17.15 0.56
CA LEU A 155 6.98 -16.08 -0.05
C LEU A 155 6.09 -14.85 -0.20
N THR A 156 6.46 -13.76 0.45
CA THR A 156 5.75 -12.49 0.28
C THR A 156 6.47 -11.63 -0.75
N LEU A 157 5.80 -11.34 -1.87
CA LEU A 157 6.30 -10.45 -2.91
C LEU A 157 5.81 -9.04 -2.66
N ILE A 158 6.74 -8.09 -2.60
CA ILE A 158 6.44 -6.68 -2.46
C ILE A 158 7.08 -5.87 -3.60
N LYS A 159 6.44 -4.74 -3.94
CA LYS A 159 6.97 -3.72 -4.83
C LYS A 159 7.21 -2.45 -4.04
N HIS A 160 8.47 -2.04 -3.96
CA HIS A 160 8.90 -0.84 -3.26
C HIS A 160 9.08 0.30 -4.26
N TYR A 161 8.38 1.40 -4.05
CA TYR A 161 8.46 2.61 -4.85
C TYR A 161 9.47 3.59 -4.25
N LYS A 162 10.25 4.23 -5.12
CA LYS A 162 11.26 5.22 -4.71
C LYS A 162 11.34 6.37 -5.71
N PRO A 163 11.62 7.61 -5.26
CA PRO A 163 11.81 8.72 -6.16
C PRO A 163 13.23 8.68 -6.75
N LYS A 164 13.35 8.78 -8.07
CA LYS A 164 14.61 9.05 -8.77
C LYS A 164 14.70 10.53 -9.05
N ILE A 165 15.60 11.21 -8.34
CA ILE A 165 15.71 12.68 -8.35
C ILE A 165 16.87 13.10 -9.22
N THR A 166 16.61 13.99 -10.21
CA THR A 166 17.62 14.67 -11.02
C THR A 166 17.65 16.14 -10.60
N LYS A 167 18.77 16.57 -10.06
CA LYS A 167 18.94 17.96 -9.58
C LYS A 167 19.07 18.94 -10.76
N PRO A 168 18.72 20.24 -10.55
CA PRO A 168 18.98 21.30 -11.51
C PRO A 168 20.48 21.39 -11.88
N ASN A 169 20.75 21.66 -13.14
CA ASN A 169 22.11 21.89 -13.64
C ASN A 169 22.17 23.09 -14.61
N TYR A 170 21.25 24.04 -14.44
CA TYR A 170 21.18 25.24 -15.28
C TYR A 170 22.41 26.13 -15.11
N ASN A 171 23.02 26.49 -16.23
CA ASN A 171 24.13 27.45 -16.29
C ASN A 171 23.62 28.78 -16.88
N PRO A 172 23.50 29.85 -16.07
CA PRO A 172 23.00 31.11 -16.54
C PRO A 172 23.87 31.78 -17.62
N GLY A 173 25.20 31.56 -17.58
CA GLY A 173 26.15 32.14 -18.52
C GLY A 173 26.02 31.61 -19.95
N PHE A 174 25.56 30.37 -20.09
CA PHE A 174 25.33 29.72 -21.39
C PHE A 174 23.85 29.58 -21.73
N GLY A 175 22.95 29.91 -20.81
CA GLY A 175 21.51 29.73 -21.01
C GLY A 175 21.06 28.26 -21.18
N THR A 176 21.88 27.30 -20.76
CA THR A 176 21.66 25.88 -20.98
C THR A 176 21.47 25.10 -19.68
N GLY A 177 20.89 23.89 -19.78
CA GLY A 177 20.67 23.00 -18.65
C GLY A 177 19.24 23.05 -18.09
N GLN A 178 19.00 22.23 -17.08
CA GLN A 178 17.71 22.02 -16.44
C GLN A 178 17.55 22.95 -15.22
N LYS A 179 16.50 23.77 -15.20
CA LYS A 179 16.22 24.72 -14.10
C LYS A 179 15.52 24.07 -12.90
N ASN A 180 14.69 23.04 -13.15
CA ASN A 180 13.87 22.42 -12.12
C ASN A 180 14.49 21.11 -11.63
N THR A 181 14.14 20.72 -10.42
CA THR A 181 14.35 19.33 -9.97
C THR A 181 13.35 18.43 -10.70
N ILE A 182 13.86 17.39 -11.39
CA ILE A 182 13.00 16.40 -12.05
C ILE A 182 12.91 15.18 -11.16
N VAL A 183 11.69 14.75 -10.88
CA VAL A 183 11.42 13.49 -10.16
C VAL A 183 10.75 12.50 -11.09
N ARG A 184 11.20 11.26 -11.03
CA ARG A 184 10.57 10.11 -11.70
C ARG A 184 10.31 9.04 -10.67
N LEU A 185 9.17 8.39 -10.75
CA LEU A 185 8.88 7.23 -9.94
C LEU A 185 9.65 6.03 -10.49
N ASP A 186 10.39 5.35 -9.61
CA ASP A 186 11.09 4.10 -9.86
C ASP A 186 10.59 3.04 -8.88
N SER A 187 10.78 1.76 -9.18
CA SER A 187 10.37 0.68 -8.28
C SER A 187 11.27 -0.52 -8.39
N ASP A 188 11.45 -1.21 -7.26
CA ASP A 188 12.13 -2.50 -7.17
C ASP A 188 11.21 -3.54 -6.55
N TYR A 189 11.35 -4.79 -6.96
CA TYR A 189 10.71 -5.92 -6.30
C TYR A 189 11.62 -6.50 -5.23
N TYR A 190 11.00 -6.95 -4.14
CA TYR A 190 11.64 -7.70 -3.08
C TYR A 190 10.80 -8.91 -2.72
N VAL A 191 11.46 -9.99 -2.36
CA VAL A 191 10.82 -11.16 -1.78
C VAL A 191 11.20 -11.23 -0.32
N ILE A 192 10.21 -11.37 0.54
CA ILE A 192 10.39 -11.55 1.97
C ILE A 192 10.20 -13.02 2.29
N SER A 193 11.25 -13.64 2.79
CA SER A 193 11.27 -14.97 3.38
C SER A 193 11.92 -14.87 4.75
N ASN A 194 11.31 -15.49 5.77
CA ASN A 194 11.82 -15.43 7.15
C ASN A 194 12.12 -14.00 7.65
N SER A 195 11.23 -13.04 7.33
CA SER A 195 11.32 -11.63 7.69
C SER A 195 12.52 -10.87 7.10
N LYS A 196 13.24 -11.45 6.13
CA LYS A 196 14.33 -10.78 5.41
C LYS A 196 13.90 -10.45 3.99
N PRO A 197 13.92 -9.16 3.58
CA PRO A 197 13.67 -8.77 2.21
C PRO A 197 14.95 -8.92 1.39
N GLU A 198 14.83 -9.63 0.29
CA GLU A 198 15.88 -9.77 -0.71
C GLU A 198 15.41 -9.14 -2.03
N LYS A 199 16.28 -8.35 -2.66
CA LYS A 199 15.97 -7.74 -3.95
C LYS A 199 15.73 -8.83 -4.99
N PHE A 200 14.61 -8.73 -5.69
CA PHE A 200 14.17 -9.71 -6.66
C PHE A 200 14.13 -9.11 -8.06
N ASN A 201 14.91 -9.70 -8.97
CA ASN A 201 14.87 -9.35 -10.38
C ASN A 201 13.92 -10.32 -11.09
N ALA A 202 12.75 -9.83 -11.49
CA ALA A 202 11.70 -10.63 -12.11
C ALA A 202 12.18 -11.32 -13.38
N GLY A 203 12.03 -12.67 -13.44
CA GLY A 203 12.40 -13.49 -14.58
C GLY A 203 12.23 -14.98 -14.29
N LYS A 204 12.05 -15.79 -15.34
CA LYS A 204 11.77 -17.22 -15.22
C LYS A 204 12.80 -17.95 -14.36
N LYS A 205 14.11 -17.72 -14.61
CA LYS A 205 15.19 -18.36 -13.85
C LYS A 205 15.15 -18.01 -12.37
N ALA A 206 14.90 -16.74 -12.03
CA ALA A 206 14.84 -16.27 -10.65
C ALA A 206 13.60 -16.84 -9.92
N VAL A 207 12.44 -16.89 -10.59
CA VAL A 207 11.21 -17.48 -10.04
C VAL A 207 11.41 -18.97 -9.75
N LEU A 208 11.94 -19.75 -10.71
CA LEU A 208 12.16 -21.19 -10.53
C LEU A 208 13.20 -21.47 -9.44
N ALA A 209 14.27 -20.70 -9.37
CA ALA A 209 15.27 -20.85 -8.30
C ALA A 209 14.69 -20.55 -6.91
N LEU A 210 13.83 -19.54 -6.81
CA LEU A 210 13.17 -19.14 -5.56
C LEU A 210 12.13 -20.17 -5.08
N MET A 211 11.50 -20.86 -6.03
CA MET A 211 10.43 -21.85 -5.82
C MET A 211 10.89 -23.28 -6.15
N ALA A 212 12.17 -23.58 -5.86
CA ALA A 212 12.84 -24.85 -6.25
C ALA A 212 12.15 -26.09 -5.68
N ASP A 213 11.48 -25.98 -4.53
CA ASP A 213 10.70 -27.06 -3.92
C ASP A 213 9.44 -27.46 -4.71
N LYS A 214 8.99 -26.58 -5.63
CA LYS A 214 7.81 -26.74 -6.51
C LYS A 214 8.15 -26.39 -7.96
N GLU A 215 9.40 -26.55 -8.38
CA GLU A 215 9.89 -26.08 -9.67
C GLU A 215 9.05 -26.57 -10.85
N LYS A 216 8.75 -27.87 -10.88
CA LYS A 216 8.00 -28.50 -11.98
C LYS A 216 6.57 -27.95 -12.10
N GLU A 217 5.88 -27.80 -10.96
CA GLU A 217 4.52 -27.27 -10.90
C GLU A 217 4.48 -25.79 -11.32
N VAL A 218 5.45 -25.01 -10.87
CA VAL A 218 5.59 -23.60 -11.23
C VAL A 218 5.94 -23.46 -12.72
N GLU A 219 6.85 -24.28 -13.26
CA GLU A 219 7.18 -24.26 -14.68
C GLU A 219 5.98 -24.60 -15.57
N ALA A 220 5.21 -25.63 -15.18
CA ALA A 220 3.97 -26.00 -15.88
C ALA A 220 2.96 -24.84 -15.85
N TYR A 221 2.77 -24.20 -14.68
CA TYR A 221 1.90 -23.05 -14.52
C TYR A 221 2.31 -21.87 -15.42
N LEU A 222 3.60 -21.54 -15.45
CA LEU A 222 4.12 -20.47 -16.30
C LEU A 222 3.88 -20.72 -17.79
N LYS A 223 4.04 -21.96 -18.23
CA LYS A 223 3.82 -22.38 -19.61
C LYS A 223 2.35 -22.32 -19.99
N GLU A 224 1.48 -22.89 -19.17
CA GLU A 224 0.03 -22.94 -19.40
C GLU A 224 -0.59 -21.53 -19.48
N ASN A 225 -0.21 -20.65 -18.55
CA ASN A 225 -0.71 -19.29 -18.49
C ASN A 225 0.05 -18.32 -19.38
N LYS A 226 1.06 -18.75 -20.14
CA LYS A 226 1.93 -17.92 -20.99
C LYS A 226 2.47 -16.70 -20.25
N ALA A 227 2.77 -16.87 -18.95
CA ALA A 227 3.20 -15.78 -18.09
C ALA A 227 4.58 -15.28 -18.49
N THR A 228 4.69 -13.99 -18.79
CA THR A 228 5.95 -13.35 -19.21
C THR A 228 6.80 -12.89 -18.04
N LEU A 229 6.20 -12.77 -16.86
CA LEU A 229 6.80 -12.24 -15.61
C LEU A 229 7.27 -10.77 -15.73
N LYS A 230 6.77 -10.06 -16.74
CA LYS A 230 7.10 -8.64 -16.97
C LYS A 230 6.10 -7.67 -16.33
N SER A 231 4.94 -8.18 -15.93
CA SER A 231 3.87 -7.39 -15.33
C SER A 231 3.66 -7.76 -13.86
N ASP A 232 3.16 -6.79 -13.07
CA ASP A 232 2.74 -7.04 -11.68
C ASP A 232 1.69 -8.14 -11.60
N LEU A 233 0.81 -8.23 -12.62
CA LEU A 233 -0.24 -9.26 -12.70
C LEU A 233 0.36 -10.67 -12.83
N ASP A 234 1.33 -10.85 -13.73
CA ASP A 234 2.00 -12.14 -13.90
C ASP A 234 2.70 -12.57 -12.60
N LEU A 235 3.43 -11.62 -11.98
CA LEU A 235 4.14 -11.88 -10.73
C LEU A 235 3.16 -12.21 -9.59
N LYS A 236 2.09 -11.44 -9.45
CA LYS A 236 1.04 -11.68 -8.45
C LYS A 236 0.40 -13.05 -8.65
N ALA A 237 0.15 -13.45 -9.89
CA ALA A 237 -0.47 -14.72 -10.22
C ALA A 237 0.45 -15.90 -9.87
N VAL A 238 1.72 -15.88 -10.27
CA VAL A 238 2.65 -17.00 -10.01
C VAL A 238 2.99 -17.14 -8.54
N PHE A 239 3.22 -16.03 -7.82
CA PHE A 239 3.42 -16.08 -6.37
C PHE A 239 2.16 -16.52 -5.62
N GLY A 240 0.99 -16.07 -6.07
CA GLY A 240 -0.30 -16.54 -5.54
C GLY A 240 -0.54 -18.01 -5.77
N PHE A 241 -0.16 -18.56 -6.93
CA PHE A 241 -0.19 -19.99 -7.21
C PHE A 241 0.73 -20.77 -6.25
N TYR A 242 2.01 -20.36 -6.14
CA TYR A 242 2.97 -21.02 -5.26
C TYR A 242 2.56 -20.99 -3.78
N ASN A 243 2.04 -19.87 -3.30
CA ASN A 243 1.64 -19.72 -1.90
C ASN A 243 0.37 -20.52 -1.51
N LYS A 244 -0.38 -21.06 -2.48
CA LYS A 244 -1.55 -21.90 -2.25
C LYS A 244 -1.24 -23.39 -2.26
N GLN A 245 -0.04 -23.78 -2.69
CA GLN A 245 0.44 -25.17 -2.71
C GLN A 245 0.98 -25.59 -1.33
#